data_7cb1a6f72a79d5508604ea06fc3eb880
#
_entry.id   7cb1a6f72a79d5508604ea06fc3eb880
#
_cell.length_a   1.000
_cell.length_b   1.000
_cell.length_c   1.000
_cell.angle_alpha   90.00
_cell.angle_beta   90.00
_cell.angle_gamma   90.00
#
_symmetry.space_group_name_H-M   'P 1'
#
loop_
_entity.id
_entity.type
_entity.pdbx_description
1 polymer ?
#
loop_
_entity_poly.entity_id
_entity_poly.type
_entity_poly.pdbx_seq_one_letter_code
_entity_poly.pdbx_strand_id
1 'polypeptide(L)'
;LLHDTLVIDGVPLTTKPELYQNFMTRLEKGEIQGLTLLKGCTLEELRHLVELLGRNVKRDELEQELKRRGVSHIFIVQLSQDGAEPPRQVDVVDERVGAGAIYSRALQTIRKVFQEVRFGKVPSVGDVQRTVEDMVGGILKGKHSLMALTMIKSYDEYLFNHSVNVGILTMALGETMGLDVAALKELGLGALLHDLGKINIPETIIRAPRKLTDEEWEIIKRHPVDGMKILEQMGVQSEIALRVTKEHHIDFDGSGYPRLGPDEQPHPYSMIVHVADTYDAMTTVRVYSGPADPNQAISRMKKLAGTAFNPLTLDSFVDMLGIYPPGTAVRLTTGEIGVVTRPGGEDAARPWIRIVQDREGKAVEGEEVNLMEWDPQEEDYARTIVIALDPAIRRIDVVKVLQGNEAKLAG
;
A
#
# COMPACT_ATOMS: atom_id res chain seq x y z
N LEU A 1 -10.56 -18.85 12.56
CA LEU A 1 -11.82 -19.55 12.24
C LEU A 1 -12.97 -18.60 12.46
N LEU A 2 -13.63 -18.15 11.40
CA LEU A 2 -14.87 -17.38 11.49
C LEU A 2 -16.04 -18.34 11.23
N HIS A 3 -16.82 -18.68 12.27
CA HIS A 3 -18.06 -19.46 12.18
C HIS A 3 -17.92 -20.74 11.33
N ASP A 4 -17.09 -21.69 11.78
CA ASP A 4 -16.91 -23.01 11.17
C ASP A 4 -16.44 -23.01 9.68
N THR A 5 -15.79 -21.96 9.22
CA THR A 5 -15.28 -21.89 7.86
C THR A 5 -13.75 -21.72 7.84
N LEU A 6 -13.04 -22.59 7.13
CA LEU A 6 -11.60 -22.43 6.90
C LEU A 6 -11.39 -21.34 5.84
N VAL A 7 -10.62 -20.34 6.17
CA VAL A 7 -10.29 -19.22 5.29
C VAL A 7 -8.77 -19.27 5.04
N ILE A 8 -8.34 -19.39 3.79
CA ILE A 8 -6.93 -19.27 3.38
C ILE A 8 -6.80 -17.99 2.54
N ASP A 9 -5.92 -17.09 2.95
CA ASP A 9 -5.72 -15.77 2.33
C ASP A 9 -7.01 -14.97 2.15
N GLY A 10 -7.90 -15.03 3.13
CA GLY A 10 -9.19 -14.34 3.09
C GLY A 10 -10.25 -15.02 2.20
N VAL A 11 -9.94 -16.15 1.57
CA VAL A 11 -10.86 -16.90 0.70
C VAL A 11 -11.43 -18.09 1.48
N PRO A 12 -12.75 -18.19 1.64
CA PRO A 12 -13.36 -19.37 2.25
C PRO A 12 -13.19 -20.58 1.32
N LEU A 13 -12.65 -21.67 1.86
CA LEU A 13 -12.52 -22.93 1.11
C LEU A 13 -13.87 -23.64 1.08
N THR A 14 -14.42 -23.76 -0.12
CA THR A 14 -15.69 -24.47 -0.38
C THR A 14 -15.51 -25.92 -0.85
N THR A 15 -14.36 -26.54 -0.54
CA THR A 15 -14.03 -27.88 -1.07
C THR A 15 -14.33 -29.01 -0.10
N LYS A 16 -14.84 -30.11 -0.66
CA LYS A 16 -15.17 -31.44 -0.10
C LYS A 16 -15.47 -31.47 1.41
N PRO A 17 -16.73 -31.53 1.80
CA PRO A 17 -17.18 -31.38 3.21
C PRO A 17 -16.47 -32.31 4.22
N GLU A 18 -16.12 -33.53 3.82
CA GLU A 18 -15.57 -34.53 4.73
C GLU A 18 -14.11 -34.28 5.16
N LEU A 19 -13.24 -33.85 4.23
CA LEU A 19 -11.84 -33.55 4.55
C LEU A 19 -11.73 -32.28 5.40
N TYR A 20 -12.60 -31.34 5.11
CA TYR A 20 -12.72 -30.10 5.83
C TYR A 20 -13.19 -30.32 7.27
N GLN A 21 -14.27 -31.06 7.47
CA GLN A 21 -14.81 -31.38 8.81
C GLN A 21 -13.79 -32.11 9.68
N ASN A 22 -13.05 -33.05 9.14
CA ASN A 22 -11.98 -33.77 9.87
C ASN A 22 -10.87 -32.82 10.32
N PHE A 23 -10.44 -31.89 9.46
CA PHE A 23 -9.42 -30.92 9.81
C PHE A 23 -9.90 -29.97 10.90
N MET A 24 -11.10 -29.42 10.75
CA MET A 24 -11.73 -28.55 11.75
C MET A 24 -11.89 -29.20 13.11
N THR A 25 -12.39 -30.43 13.14
CA THR A 25 -12.54 -31.21 14.39
C THR A 25 -11.19 -31.40 15.11
N ARG A 26 -10.10 -31.53 14.37
CA ARG A 26 -8.75 -31.66 14.97
C ARG A 26 -8.25 -30.34 15.55
N LEU A 27 -8.50 -29.22 14.89
CA LEU A 27 -8.17 -27.89 15.41
C LEU A 27 -8.96 -27.58 16.69
N GLU A 28 -10.26 -27.87 16.70
CA GLU A 28 -11.14 -27.68 17.88
C GLU A 28 -10.68 -28.54 19.04
N LYS A 29 -10.40 -29.84 18.83
CA LYS A 29 -9.90 -30.73 19.89
C LYS A 29 -8.54 -30.29 20.44
N GLY A 30 -7.71 -29.68 19.61
CA GLY A 30 -6.42 -29.09 20.00
C GLY A 30 -6.53 -27.71 20.65
N GLU A 31 -7.73 -27.13 20.73
CA GLU A 31 -7.95 -25.74 21.18
C GLU A 31 -7.19 -24.71 20.34
N ILE A 32 -7.04 -25.01 19.04
CA ILE A 32 -6.31 -24.18 18.08
C ILE A 32 -7.31 -23.27 17.37
N GLN A 33 -7.21 -21.97 17.61
CA GLN A 33 -8.14 -20.96 17.06
C GLN A 33 -7.73 -20.47 15.68
N GLY A 34 -6.44 -20.56 15.32
CA GLY A 34 -5.94 -20.20 14.02
C GLY A 34 -4.53 -20.71 13.75
N LEU A 35 -4.21 -20.89 12.47
CA LEU A 35 -2.89 -21.25 11.97
C LEU A 35 -2.49 -20.24 10.90
N THR A 36 -1.26 -19.74 10.97
CA THR A 36 -0.66 -18.90 9.94
C THR A 36 0.48 -19.67 9.29
N LEU A 37 0.42 -19.78 7.96
CA LEU A 37 1.45 -20.37 7.13
C LEU A 37 2.18 -19.23 6.39
N LEU A 38 3.47 -19.06 6.64
CA LEU A 38 4.26 -18.04 5.94
C LEU A 38 4.75 -18.54 4.59
N LYS A 39 5.02 -17.61 3.68
CA LYS A 39 5.66 -17.91 2.39
C LYS A 39 7.03 -18.57 2.63
N GLY A 40 7.29 -19.67 1.94
CA GLY A 40 8.49 -20.49 2.14
C GLY A 40 8.24 -21.73 2.99
N CYS A 41 7.01 -21.94 3.50
CA CYS A 41 6.64 -23.17 4.19
C CYS A 41 6.90 -24.39 3.30
N THR A 42 7.69 -25.33 3.81
CA THR A 42 8.09 -26.52 3.08
C THR A 42 7.09 -27.65 3.23
N LEU A 43 7.13 -28.61 2.31
CA LEU A 43 6.30 -29.82 2.42
C LEU A 43 6.61 -30.64 3.68
N GLU A 44 7.85 -30.59 4.18
CA GLU A 44 8.28 -31.24 5.40
C GLU A 44 7.67 -30.58 6.63
N GLU A 45 7.65 -29.26 6.70
CA GLU A 45 6.98 -28.52 7.77
C GLU A 45 5.47 -28.80 7.81
N LEU A 46 4.82 -28.86 6.63
CA LEU A 46 3.41 -29.25 6.54
C LEU A 46 3.17 -30.70 7.00
N ARG A 47 4.07 -31.63 6.70
CA ARG A 47 3.99 -33.02 7.21
C ARG A 47 4.08 -33.05 8.73
N HIS A 48 4.99 -32.29 9.33
CA HIS A 48 5.09 -32.18 10.78
C HIS A 48 3.79 -31.65 11.41
N LEU A 49 3.21 -30.60 10.83
CA LEU A 49 1.93 -30.06 11.30
C LEU A 49 0.81 -31.13 11.24
N VAL A 50 0.66 -31.78 10.07
CA VAL A 50 -0.41 -32.78 9.86
C VAL A 50 -0.23 -33.98 10.79
N GLU A 51 1.00 -34.44 11.02
CA GLU A 51 1.31 -35.53 11.94
C GLU A 51 0.92 -35.15 13.38
N LEU A 52 1.28 -33.97 13.85
CA LEU A 52 0.98 -33.49 15.18
C LEU A 52 -0.54 -33.27 15.39
N LEU A 53 -1.22 -32.66 14.44
CA LEU A 53 -2.69 -32.56 14.44
C LEU A 53 -3.35 -33.95 14.43
N GLY A 54 -2.72 -34.95 13.78
CA GLY A 54 -3.16 -36.34 13.80
C GLY A 54 -3.14 -36.97 15.18
N ARG A 55 -2.27 -36.52 16.08
CA ARG A 55 -2.12 -37.00 17.46
C ARG A 55 -3.06 -36.29 18.47
N ASN A 56 -3.87 -35.34 18.02
CA ASN A 56 -4.75 -34.51 18.85
C ASN A 56 -4.02 -33.80 20.00
N VAL A 57 -2.80 -33.33 19.76
CA VAL A 57 -2.03 -32.56 20.77
C VAL A 57 -2.70 -31.21 21.05
N LYS A 58 -2.58 -30.73 22.28
CA LYS A 58 -3.05 -29.42 22.68
C LYS A 58 -2.18 -28.32 22.11
N ARG A 59 -2.71 -27.12 22.00
CA ARG A 59 -2.08 -25.94 21.42
C ARG A 59 -0.63 -25.72 21.88
N ASP A 60 -0.42 -25.67 23.20
CA ASP A 60 0.90 -25.34 23.77
C ASP A 60 1.94 -26.44 23.47
N GLU A 61 1.51 -27.70 23.47
CA GLU A 61 2.35 -28.84 23.09
C GLU A 61 2.65 -28.82 21.58
N LEU A 62 1.66 -28.46 20.75
CA LEU A 62 1.83 -28.34 19.31
C LEU A 62 2.87 -27.26 18.98
N GLU A 63 2.81 -26.10 19.61
CA GLU A 63 3.74 -25.00 19.40
C GLU A 63 5.18 -25.40 19.80
N GLN A 64 5.34 -26.07 20.94
CA GLN A 64 6.66 -26.56 21.39
C GLN A 64 7.22 -27.63 20.46
N GLU A 65 6.40 -28.58 20.01
CA GLU A 65 6.82 -29.65 19.10
C GLU A 65 7.21 -29.12 17.71
N LEU A 66 6.46 -28.15 17.18
CA LEU A 66 6.82 -27.49 15.90
C LEU A 66 8.17 -26.78 16.02
N LYS A 67 8.41 -26.04 17.10
CA LYS A 67 9.70 -25.40 17.37
C LYS A 67 10.83 -26.42 17.51
N ARG A 68 10.61 -27.52 18.23
CA ARG A 68 11.60 -28.59 18.42
C ARG A 68 11.99 -29.28 17.11
N ARG A 69 11.06 -29.36 16.16
CA ARG A 69 11.28 -29.94 14.82
C ARG A 69 11.83 -28.94 13.81
N GLY A 70 12.18 -27.71 14.24
CA GLY A 70 12.74 -26.68 13.39
C GLY A 70 11.75 -26.06 12.41
N VAL A 71 10.44 -26.18 12.66
CA VAL A 71 9.40 -25.54 11.84
C VAL A 71 9.41 -24.05 12.11
N SER A 72 9.68 -23.26 11.08
CA SER A 72 9.84 -21.79 11.19
C SER A 72 8.77 -20.99 10.44
N HIS A 73 7.97 -21.64 9.58
CA HIS A 73 6.98 -20.99 8.74
C HIS A 73 5.53 -21.26 9.14
N ILE A 74 5.32 -21.96 10.27
CA ILE A 74 3.97 -22.29 10.77
C ILE A 74 3.79 -21.73 12.18
N PHE A 75 2.78 -20.90 12.39
CA PHE A 75 2.48 -20.24 13.66
C PHE A 75 1.06 -20.55 14.10
N ILE A 76 0.88 -20.72 15.43
CA ILE A 76 -0.42 -20.91 16.05
C ILE A 76 -0.91 -19.56 16.56
N VAL A 77 -2.11 -19.15 16.15
CA VAL A 77 -2.70 -17.85 16.49
C VAL A 77 -3.76 -18.06 17.57
N GLN A 78 -3.73 -17.22 18.61
CA GLN A 78 -4.79 -17.10 19.60
C GLN A 78 -5.65 -15.89 19.25
N LEU A 79 -6.93 -16.11 19.01
CA LEU A 79 -7.90 -15.01 18.94
C LEU A 79 -8.26 -14.66 20.38
N SER A 80 -7.94 -13.46 20.83
CA SER A 80 -8.34 -12.98 22.16
C SER A 80 -9.86 -12.99 22.24
N GLN A 81 -10.42 -13.73 23.21
CA GLN A 81 -11.86 -13.77 23.45
C GLN A 81 -12.39 -12.56 24.24
N ASP A 82 -11.51 -11.68 24.66
CA ASP A 82 -11.91 -10.50 25.40
C ASP A 82 -12.31 -9.37 24.45
N GLY A 83 -13.62 -9.21 24.28
CA GLY A 83 -14.23 -7.98 23.80
C GLY A 83 -14.09 -6.82 24.81
N ALA A 84 -13.02 -6.81 25.60
CA ALA A 84 -12.64 -5.68 26.42
C ALA A 84 -11.93 -4.68 25.49
N GLU A 85 -12.58 -3.54 25.24
CA GLU A 85 -11.88 -2.35 24.75
C GLU A 85 -10.64 -2.15 25.64
N PRO A 86 -9.44 -2.03 25.06
CA PRO A 86 -8.30 -1.58 25.84
C PRO A 86 -8.65 -0.22 26.44
N PRO A 87 -8.23 0.07 27.68
CA PRO A 87 -8.53 1.32 28.34
C PRO A 87 -8.14 2.47 27.43
N ARG A 88 -9.04 3.45 27.28
CA ARG A 88 -8.78 4.71 26.57
C ARG A 88 -7.60 5.42 27.24
N GLN A 89 -6.41 5.08 26.82
CA GLN A 89 -5.27 6.00 26.90
C GLN A 89 -5.38 6.90 25.67
N VAL A 90 -5.48 8.19 25.95
CA VAL A 90 -5.18 9.23 25.00
C VAL A 90 -3.66 9.11 24.80
N ASP A 91 -3.26 8.19 23.94
CA ASP A 91 -1.85 8.01 23.62
C ASP A 91 -1.39 9.24 22.83
N VAL A 92 -0.56 10.02 23.49
CA VAL A 92 0.48 10.82 22.88
C VAL A 92 1.06 9.95 21.76
N VAL A 93 0.92 10.39 20.51
CA VAL A 93 1.45 9.71 19.32
C VAL A 93 2.90 9.34 19.65
N ASP A 94 3.17 8.04 19.80
CA ASP A 94 4.49 7.56 20.14
C ASP A 94 5.44 8.03 19.01
N GLU A 95 6.36 8.92 19.32
CA GLU A 95 7.32 9.52 18.38
C GLU A 95 8.21 8.49 17.69
N ARG A 96 8.08 7.19 18.05
CA ARG A 96 8.89 6.06 17.58
C ARG A 96 8.21 5.19 16.53
N VAL A 97 6.99 5.51 16.09
CA VAL A 97 6.31 4.71 15.07
C VAL A 97 6.88 5.09 13.70
N GLY A 98 7.83 4.32 13.19
CA GLY A 98 8.43 4.53 11.88
C GLY A 98 7.44 4.33 10.73
N ALA A 99 7.77 4.88 9.56
CA ALA A 99 6.94 4.82 8.34
C ALA A 99 6.45 3.40 8.00
N GLY A 100 7.27 2.37 8.22
CA GLY A 100 6.91 0.98 7.99
C GLY A 100 5.77 0.48 8.88
N ALA A 101 5.71 0.92 10.13
CA ALA A 101 4.63 0.54 11.06
C ALA A 101 3.32 1.25 10.69
N ILE A 102 3.37 2.52 10.28
CA ILE A 102 2.21 3.28 9.77
C ILE A 102 1.66 2.58 8.52
N TYR A 103 2.51 2.23 7.56
CA TYR A 103 2.13 1.53 6.34
C TYR A 103 1.47 0.18 6.63
N SER A 104 2.08 -0.64 7.49
CA SER A 104 1.55 -1.96 7.87
C SER A 104 0.20 -1.85 8.57
N ARG A 105 0.02 -0.87 9.46
CA ARG A 105 -1.27 -0.59 10.13
C ARG A 105 -2.33 -0.18 9.10
N ALA A 106 -1.99 0.70 8.16
CA ALA A 106 -2.91 1.11 7.10
C ALA A 106 -3.38 -0.09 6.27
N LEU A 107 -2.48 -1.00 5.88
CA LEU A 107 -2.83 -2.24 5.19
C LEU A 107 -3.76 -3.12 6.00
N GLN A 108 -3.50 -3.30 7.30
CA GLN A 108 -4.36 -4.10 8.17
C GLN A 108 -5.76 -3.48 8.31
N THR A 109 -5.84 -2.15 8.48
CA THR A 109 -7.12 -1.43 8.57
C THR A 109 -7.92 -1.59 7.29
N ILE A 110 -7.33 -1.34 6.13
CA ILE A 110 -8.02 -1.45 4.83
C ILE A 110 -8.47 -2.89 4.58
N ARG A 111 -7.62 -3.88 4.85
CA ARG A 111 -7.99 -5.30 4.73
C ARG A 111 -9.20 -5.63 5.62
N LYS A 112 -9.20 -5.18 6.88
CA LYS A 112 -10.32 -5.37 7.80
C LYS A 112 -11.61 -4.74 7.27
N VAL A 113 -11.55 -3.48 6.78
CA VAL A 113 -12.71 -2.78 6.21
C VAL A 113 -13.30 -3.55 5.04
N PHE A 114 -12.48 -3.97 4.07
CA PHE A 114 -12.95 -4.74 2.93
C PHE A 114 -13.58 -6.09 3.36
N GLN A 115 -12.98 -6.77 4.33
CA GLN A 115 -13.53 -8.03 4.86
C GLN A 115 -14.88 -7.79 5.53
N GLU A 116 -15.01 -6.80 6.40
CA GLU A 116 -16.25 -6.49 7.11
C GLU A 116 -17.38 -6.18 6.15
N VAL A 117 -17.14 -5.32 5.14
CA VAL A 117 -18.13 -5.02 4.11
C VAL A 117 -18.51 -6.27 3.30
N ARG A 118 -17.54 -7.11 2.92
CA ARG A 118 -17.80 -8.37 2.21
C ARG A 118 -18.72 -9.30 2.99
N PHE A 119 -18.64 -9.29 4.31
CA PHE A 119 -19.51 -10.06 5.20
C PHE A 119 -20.82 -9.33 5.60
N GLY A 120 -21.16 -8.24 4.92
CA GLY A 120 -22.36 -7.46 5.17
C GLY A 120 -22.36 -6.72 6.52
N LYS A 121 -21.17 -6.51 7.10
CA LYS A 121 -20.99 -5.70 8.31
C LYS A 121 -20.71 -4.25 7.95
N VAL A 122 -21.04 -3.34 8.86
CA VAL A 122 -20.69 -1.93 8.74
C VAL A 122 -19.38 -1.68 9.50
N PRO A 123 -18.27 -1.36 8.79
CA PRO A 123 -16.99 -1.11 9.44
C PRO A 123 -17.02 0.15 10.31
N SER A 124 -16.15 0.20 11.32
CA SER A 124 -15.96 1.38 12.16
C SER A 124 -15.20 2.48 11.39
N VAL A 125 -15.83 3.61 11.16
CA VAL A 125 -15.18 4.82 10.61
C VAL A 125 -14.02 5.27 11.51
N GLY A 126 -14.17 5.17 12.84
CA GLY A 126 -13.14 5.60 13.79
C GLY A 126 -11.80 4.88 13.63
N ASP A 127 -11.79 3.60 13.22
CA ASP A 127 -10.55 2.86 12.97
C ASP A 127 -9.80 3.44 11.74
N VAL A 128 -10.55 3.76 10.68
CA VAL A 128 -10.00 4.36 9.47
C VAL A 128 -9.50 5.78 9.75
N GLN A 129 -10.27 6.58 10.51
CA GLN A 129 -9.88 7.95 10.88
C GLN A 129 -8.58 7.98 11.67
N ARG A 130 -8.40 7.08 12.65
CA ARG A 130 -7.12 6.95 13.38
C ARG A 130 -5.96 6.58 12.46
N THR A 131 -6.20 5.68 11.52
CA THR A 131 -5.18 5.31 10.52
C THR A 131 -4.79 6.50 9.65
N VAL A 132 -5.77 7.29 9.20
CA VAL A 132 -5.52 8.52 8.44
C VAL A 132 -4.74 9.53 9.28
N GLU A 133 -5.06 9.68 10.58
CA GLU A 133 -4.33 10.56 11.49
C GLU A 133 -2.86 10.16 11.63
N ASP A 134 -2.59 8.88 11.79
CA ASP A 134 -1.22 8.35 11.83
C ASP A 134 -0.48 8.63 10.51
N MET A 135 -1.15 8.43 9.36
CA MET A 135 -0.56 8.68 8.04
C MET A 135 -0.28 10.17 7.81
N VAL A 136 -1.21 11.06 8.18
CA VAL A 136 -1.00 12.52 8.10
C VAL A 136 0.15 12.92 9.02
N GLY A 137 0.21 12.41 10.25
CA GLY A 137 1.33 12.64 11.17
C GLY A 137 2.67 12.19 10.59
N GLY A 138 2.71 11.04 9.92
CA GLY A 138 3.89 10.53 9.21
C GLY A 138 4.30 11.41 8.01
N ILE A 139 3.33 11.87 7.22
CA ILE A 139 3.56 12.78 6.08
C ILE A 139 4.18 14.10 6.56
N LEU A 140 3.65 14.70 7.62
CA LEU A 140 4.14 15.98 8.15
C LEU A 140 5.53 15.87 8.79
N LYS A 141 5.88 14.70 9.33
CA LYS A 141 7.23 14.44 9.89
C LYS A 141 8.27 14.18 8.79
N GLY A 142 7.86 13.50 7.69
CA GLY A 142 8.79 13.13 6.63
C GLY A 142 8.12 12.31 5.52
N LYS A 143 7.39 12.97 4.62
CA LYS A 143 6.60 12.32 3.56
C LYS A 143 7.40 11.34 2.69
N HIS A 144 8.69 11.58 2.46
CA HIS A 144 9.50 10.76 1.56
C HIS A 144 9.65 9.31 2.03
N SER A 145 9.73 9.08 3.36
CA SER A 145 9.81 7.72 3.91
C SER A 145 8.53 6.91 3.65
N LEU A 146 7.35 7.51 3.80
CA LEU A 146 6.07 6.86 3.46
C LEU A 146 5.91 6.69 1.95
N MET A 147 6.25 7.72 1.15
CA MET A 147 6.20 7.64 -0.31
C MET A 147 7.07 6.52 -0.86
N ALA A 148 8.25 6.32 -0.30
CA ALA A 148 9.15 5.26 -0.73
C ALA A 148 8.56 3.85 -0.49
N LEU A 149 7.72 3.66 0.52
CA LEU A 149 7.02 2.40 0.75
C LEU A 149 5.99 2.08 -0.35
N THR A 150 5.47 3.09 -1.05
CA THR A 150 4.56 2.89 -2.19
C THR A 150 5.26 2.25 -3.40
N MET A 151 6.59 2.29 -3.44
CA MET A 151 7.38 1.63 -4.48
C MET A 151 7.53 0.12 -4.26
N ILE A 152 7.19 -0.39 -3.08
CA ILE A 152 7.24 -1.82 -2.76
C ILE A 152 5.96 -2.46 -3.27
N LYS A 153 6.06 -3.11 -4.44
CA LYS A 153 4.90 -3.69 -5.12
C LYS A 153 4.79 -5.18 -4.78
N SER A 154 3.67 -5.58 -4.16
CA SER A 154 3.31 -6.98 -3.92
C SER A 154 2.13 -7.36 -4.80
N TYR A 155 2.25 -8.47 -5.53
CA TYR A 155 1.21 -8.94 -6.45
C TYR A 155 -0.02 -9.49 -5.71
N ASP A 156 0.19 -10.20 -4.60
CA ASP A 156 -0.86 -10.98 -3.95
C ASP A 156 -1.91 -10.10 -3.22
N GLU A 157 -1.57 -8.84 -2.88
CA GLU A 157 -2.42 -7.93 -2.12
C GLU A 157 -2.72 -6.62 -2.89
N TYR A 158 -2.75 -6.71 -4.21
CA TYR A 158 -2.85 -5.55 -5.10
C TYR A 158 -3.88 -4.49 -4.65
N LEU A 159 -5.12 -4.90 -4.35
CA LEU A 159 -6.21 -3.97 -4.03
C LEU A 159 -5.94 -3.17 -2.74
N PHE A 160 -5.42 -3.82 -1.70
CA PHE A 160 -5.16 -3.17 -0.42
C PHE A 160 -3.92 -2.28 -0.47
N ASN A 161 -2.85 -2.78 -1.11
CA ASN A 161 -1.64 -2.00 -1.35
C ASN A 161 -1.95 -0.75 -2.17
N HIS A 162 -2.75 -0.89 -3.23
CA HIS A 162 -3.20 0.22 -4.05
C HIS A 162 -3.94 1.29 -3.23
N SER A 163 -4.94 0.91 -2.44
CA SER A 163 -5.67 1.86 -1.59
C SER A 163 -4.76 2.62 -0.63
N VAL A 164 -3.79 1.93 0.00
CA VAL A 164 -2.83 2.56 0.92
C VAL A 164 -1.85 3.47 0.16
N ASN A 165 -1.34 3.02 -0.97
CA ASN A 165 -0.42 3.80 -1.80
C ASN A 165 -1.08 5.07 -2.31
N VAL A 166 -2.30 4.97 -2.86
CA VAL A 166 -3.08 6.14 -3.31
C VAL A 166 -3.33 7.09 -2.14
N GLY A 167 -3.68 6.57 -0.95
CA GLY A 167 -3.83 7.38 0.25
C GLY A 167 -2.55 8.16 0.61
N ILE A 168 -1.39 7.50 0.62
CA ILE A 168 -0.09 8.14 0.90
C ILE A 168 0.25 9.21 -0.15
N LEU A 169 0.19 8.85 -1.44
CA LEU A 169 0.51 9.76 -2.53
C LEU A 169 -0.42 10.98 -2.56
N THR A 170 -1.70 10.76 -2.30
CA THR A 170 -2.72 11.82 -2.23
C THR A 170 -2.45 12.79 -1.09
N MET A 171 -2.21 12.29 0.14
CA MET A 171 -1.93 13.15 1.29
C MET A 171 -0.59 13.88 1.15
N ALA A 172 0.44 13.22 0.60
CA ALA A 172 1.72 13.85 0.31
C ALA A 172 1.59 14.97 -0.73
N LEU A 173 0.77 14.76 -1.78
CA LEU A 173 0.46 15.79 -2.79
C LEU A 173 -0.34 16.94 -2.17
N GLY A 174 -1.36 16.63 -1.37
CA GLY A 174 -2.15 17.65 -0.66
C GLY A 174 -1.28 18.53 0.24
N GLU A 175 -0.34 17.92 0.98
CA GLU A 175 0.63 18.67 1.81
C GLU A 175 1.55 19.53 0.95
N THR A 176 2.05 19.03 -0.17
CA THR A 176 2.87 19.78 -1.13
C THR A 176 2.11 20.97 -1.72
N MET A 177 0.79 20.83 -1.92
CA MET A 177 -0.10 21.89 -2.39
C MET A 177 -0.55 22.84 -1.28
N GLY A 178 -0.10 22.65 -0.03
CA GLY A 178 -0.37 23.53 1.10
C GLY A 178 -1.69 23.29 1.81
N LEU A 179 -2.31 22.11 1.68
CA LEU A 179 -3.52 21.77 2.44
C LEU A 179 -3.21 21.67 3.92
N ASP A 180 -4.12 22.16 4.75
CA ASP A 180 -4.01 22.05 6.20
C ASP A 180 -4.32 20.60 6.70
N VAL A 181 -4.05 20.36 7.99
CA VAL A 181 -4.21 19.05 8.61
C VAL A 181 -5.65 18.52 8.54
N ALA A 182 -6.65 19.41 8.66
CA ALA A 182 -8.05 19.02 8.62
C ALA A 182 -8.43 18.57 7.20
N ALA A 183 -8.04 19.33 6.18
CA ALA A 183 -8.24 19.00 4.79
C ALA A 183 -7.50 17.70 4.40
N LEU A 184 -6.26 17.50 4.88
CA LEU A 184 -5.50 16.27 4.64
C LEU A 184 -6.18 15.04 5.24
N LYS A 185 -6.81 15.15 6.41
CA LYS A 185 -7.56 14.03 7.02
C LYS A 185 -8.80 13.67 6.20
N GLU A 186 -9.58 14.64 5.75
CA GLU A 186 -10.77 14.37 4.94
C GLU A 186 -10.40 13.79 3.57
N LEU A 187 -9.39 14.37 2.93
CA LEU A 187 -8.84 13.91 1.67
C LEU A 187 -8.29 12.47 1.80
N GLY A 188 -7.52 12.20 2.86
CA GLY A 188 -6.94 10.89 3.15
C GLY A 188 -7.99 9.82 3.40
N LEU A 189 -9.09 10.17 4.10
CA LEU A 189 -10.21 9.25 4.33
C LEU A 189 -10.85 8.82 3.01
N GLY A 190 -11.17 9.77 2.12
CA GLY A 190 -11.71 9.48 0.80
C GLY A 190 -10.74 8.69 -0.07
N ALA A 191 -9.46 9.06 -0.08
CA ALA A 191 -8.42 8.38 -0.87
C ALA A 191 -8.17 6.94 -0.42
N LEU A 192 -8.14 6.65 0.89
CA LEU A 192 -8.00 5.29 1.41
C LEU A 192 -9.17 4.39 1.04
N LEU A 193 -10.37 4.94 0.92
CA LEU A 193 -11.61 4.18 0.70
C LEU A 193 -12.17 4.35 -0.71
N HIS A 194 -11.47 5.04 -1.64
CA HIS A 194 -11.97 5.37 -2.97
C HIS A 194 -12.48 4.16 -3.73
N ASP A 195 -11.80 3.04 -3.58
CA ASP A 195 -12.05 1.78 -4.29
C ASP A 195 -12.93 0.77 -3.52
N LEU A 196 -13.48 1.14 -2.35
CA LEU A 196 -14.26 0.23 -1.51
C LEU A 196 -15.46 -0.37 -2.24
N GLY A 197 -16.04 0.37 -3.17
CA GLY A 197 -17.16 -0.12 -4.00
C GLY A 197 -16.83 -1.28 -4.93
N LYS A 198 -15.55 -1.55 -5.21
CA LYS A 198 -15.11 -2.73 -5.99
C LYS A 198 -15.50 -4.06 -5.34
N ILE A 199 -15.86 -4.05 -4.06
CA ILE A 199 -16.37 -5.23 -3.35
C ILE A 199 -17.66 -5.78 -3.96
N ASN A 200 -18.45 -4.93 -4.60
CA ASN A 200 -19.70 -5.31 -5.28
C ASN A 200 -19.49 -5.84 -6.70
N ILE A 201 -18.24 -5.82 -7.19
CA ILE A 201 -17.92 -6.32 -8.54
C ILE A 201 -17.53 -7.80 -8.43
N PRO A 202 -18.09 -8.66 -9.31
CA PRO A 202 -17.69 -10.06 -9.36
C PRO A 202 -16.17 -10.22 -9.56
N GLU A 203 -15.56 -11.10 -8.77
CA GLU A 203 -14.12 -11.33 -8.81
C GLU A 203 -13.65 -11.83 -10.20
N THR A 204 -14.52 -12.56 -10.91
CA THR A 204 -14.30 -12.99 -12.28
C THR A 204 -14.12 -11.84 -13.27
N ILE A 205 -14.68 -10.66 -12.98
CA ILE A 205 -14.51 -9.44 -13.78
C ILE A 205 -13.23 -8.71 -13.36
N ILE A 206 -13.02 -8.52 -12.04
CA ILE A 206 -11.83 -7.82 -11.53
C ILE A 206 -10.55 -8.54 -11.94
N ARG A 207 -10.54 -9.87 -11.89
CA ARG A 207 -9.37 -10.72 -12.22
C ARG A 207 -9.41 -11.30 -13.64
N ALA A 208 -10.31 -10.81 -14.51
CA ALA A 208 -10.45 -11.35 -15.85
C ALA A 208 -9.08 -11.29 -16.59
N PRO A 209 -8.49 -12.41 -17.12
CA PRO A 209 -7.19 -12.44 -17.80
C PRO A 209 -7.26 -11.97 -19.25
N ARG A 210 -8.16 -11.08 -19.58
CA ARG A 210 -8.48 -10.57 -20.91
C ARG A 210 -8.99 -9.14 -20.85
N LYS A 211 -9.13 -8.50 -22.00
CA LYS A 211 -9.88 -7.23 -22.09
C LYS A 211 -11.32 -7.48 -21.66
N LEU A 212 -11.86 -6.56 -20.90
CA LEU A 212 -13.25 -6.59 -20.46
C LEU A 212 -14.18 -6.31 -21.63
N THR A 213 -15.40 -6.88 -21.59
CA THR A 213 -16.48 -6.50 -22.50
C THR A 213 -17.06 -5.14 -22.10
N ASP A 214 -17.86 -4.53 -22.99
CA ASP A 214 -18.50 -3.26 -22.68
C ASP A 214 -19.46 -3.39 -21.48
N GLU A 215 -20.17 -4.52 -21.37
CA GLU A 215 -21.07 -4.81 -20.25
C GLU A 215 -20.30 -4.97 -18.93
N GLU A 216 -19.16 -5.66 -18.93
CA GLU A 216 -18.30 -5.81 -17.77
C GLU A 216 -17.71 -4.45 -17.34
N TRP A 217 -17.39 -3.62 -18.33
CA TRP A 217 -16.89 -2.27 -18.08
C TRP A 217 -17.97 -1.39 -17.43
N GLU A 218 -19.24 -1.48 -17.86
CA GLU A 218 -20.36 -0.80 -17.18
C GLU A 218 -20.54 -1.25 -15.73
N ILE A 219 -20.27 -2.52 -15.41
CA ILE A 219 -20.30 -3.01 -14.03
C ILE A 219 -19.16 -2.35 -13.20
N ILE A 220 -17.94 -2.29 -13.74
CA ILE A 220 -16.82 -1.63 -13.06
C ILE A 220 -17.11 -0.17 -12.80
N LYS A 221 -17.64 0.57 -13.73
CA LYS A 221 -17.96 2.00 -13.60
C LYS A 221 -18.92 2.35 -12.45
N ARG A 222 -19.54 1.37 -11.82
CA ARG A 222 -20.43 1.60 -10.67
C ARG A 222 -19.69 1.78 -9.36
N HIS A 223 -18.46 1.26 -9.24
CA HIS A 223 -17.77 1.22 -7.95
C HIS A 223 -17.61 2.58 -7.26
N PRO A 224 -17.42 3.73 -7.94
CA PRO A 224 -17.32 5.01 -7.24
C PRO A 224 -18.62 5.38 -6.52
N VAL A 225 -19.76 5.16 -7.18
CA VAL A 225 -21.08 5.42 -6.61
C VAL A 225 -21.42 4.41 -5.50
N ASP A 226 -21.09 3.14 -5.71
CA ASP A 226 -21.32 2.10 -4.71
C ASP A 226 -20.39 2.30 -3.49
N GLY A 227 -19.15 2.74 -3.70
CA GLY A 227 -18.22 3.13 -2.64
C GLY A 227 -18.76 4.27 -1.79
N MET A 228 -19.21 5.35 -2.42
CA MET A 228 -19.83 6.47 -1.71
C MET A 228 -21.00 6.01 -0.82
N LYS A 229 -21.91 5.16 -1.34
CA LYS A 229 -23.03 4.61 -0.55
C LYS A 229 -22.56 3.78 0.64
N ILE A 230 -21.49 3.01 0.48
CA ILE A 230 -20.90 2.24 1.60
C ILE A 230 -20.35 3.21 2.65
N LEU A 231 -19.66 4.27 2.26
CA LEU A 231 -19.16 5.29 3.19
C LEU A 231 -20.30 5.97 3.95
N GLU A 232 -21.40 6.29 3.28
CA GLU A 232 -22.62 6.84 3.93
C GLU A 232 -23.17 5.86 4.98
N GLN A 233 -23.25 4.56 4.64
CA GLN A 233 -23.69 3.51 5.58
C GLN A 233 -22.74 3.34 6.77
N MET A 234 -21.43 3.56 6.57
CA MET A 234 -20.44 3.59 7.64
C MET A 234 -20.58 4.83 8.55
N GLY A 235 -21.40 5.81 8.17
CA GLY A 235 -21.62 7.05 8.91
C GLY A 235 -20.56 8.12 8.64
N VAL A 236 -19.86 8.06 7.50
CA VAL A 236 -18.95 9.13 7.08
C VAL A 236 -19.75 10.41 6.81
N GLN A 237 -19.42 11.49 7.54
CA GLN A 237 -20.08 12.81 7.42
C GLN A 237 -19.27 13.78 6.57
N SER A 238 -18.04 13.47 6.22
CA SER A 238 -17.17 14.31 5.38
C SER A 238 -17.70 14.35 3.95
N GLU A 239 -18.21 15.51 3.53
CA GLU A 239 -18.60 15.74 2.13
C GLU A 239 -17.41 15.54 1.17
N ILE A 240 -16.22 15.98 1.58
CA ILE A 240 -14.99 15.81 0.81
C ILE A 240 -14.69 14.32 0.58
N ALA A 241 -14.71 13.50 1.63
CA ALA A 241 -14.44 12.08 1.50
C ALA A 241 -15.47 11.37 0.59
N LEU A 242 -16.75 11.72 0.72
CA LEU A 242 -17.82 11.17 -0.12
C LEU A 242 -17.64 11.59 -1.59
N ARG A 243 -17.33 12.86 -1.85
CA ARG A 243 -17.11 13.38 -3.21
C ARG A 243 -15.87 12.76 -3.84
N VAL A 244 -14.76 12.71 -3.13
CA VAL A 244 -13.52 12.06 -3.59
C VAL A 244 -13.79 10.62 -4.00
N THR A 245 -14.46 9.83 -3.16
CA THR A 245 -14.80 8.44 -3.46
C THR A 245 -15.70 8.33 -4.71
N LYS A 246 -16.66 9.22 -4.89
CA LYS A 246 -17.56 9.22 -6.07
C LYS A 246 -16.87 9.68 -7.34
N GLU A 247 -15.93 10.64 -7.25
CA GLU A 247 -15.47 11.44 -8.39
C GLU A 247 -14.04 11.07 -8.88
N HIS A 248 -13.32 10.16 -8.22
CA HIS A 248 -11.91 9.88 -8.52
C HIS A 248 -11.61 9.36 -9.94
N HIS A 249 -12.63 9.01 -10.71
CA HIS A 249 -12.53 8.66 -12.13
C HIS A 249 -13.16 9.68 -13.07
N ILE A 250 -13.45 10.88 -12.56
CA ILE A 250 -13.90 11.98 -13.41
C ILE A 250 -12.66 12.76 -13.85
N ASP A 251 -12.52 12.94 -15.16
CA ASP A 251 -11.43 13.68 -15.76
C ASP A 251 -11.58 15.19 -15.52
N PHE A 252 -10.50 15.94 -15.63
CA PHE A 252 -10.49 17.38 -15.41
C PHE A 252 -11.44 18.16 -16.35
N ASP A 253 -11.65 17.67 -17.57
CA ASP A 253 -12.61 18.24 -18.54
C ASP A 253 -14.07 17.82 -18.30
N GLY A 254 -14.34 17.07 -17.21
CA GLY A 254 -15.66 16.56 -16.86
C GLY A 254 -16.05 15.27 -17.58
N SER A 255 -15.17 14.71 -18.40
CA SER A 255 -15.33 13.36 -18.96
C SER A 255 -15.09 12.27 -17.90
N GLY A 256 -15.05 11.00 -18.30
CA GLY A 256 -14.89 9.90 -17.34
C GLY A 256 -16.21 9.43 -16.72
N TYR A 257 -16.15 8.92 -15.48
CA TYR A 257 -17.33 8.38 -14.79
C TYR A 257 -17.22 8.52 -13.25
N PRO A 258 -18.40 8.59 -12.54
CA PRO A 258 -19.75 8.74 -13.06
C PRO A 258 -19.95 10.12 -13.71
N ARG A 259 -20.96 10.23 -14.58
CA ARG A 259 -21.31 11.54 -15.17
C ARG A 259 -21.80 12.48 -14.10
N LEU A 260 -21.29 13.71 -14.11
CA LEU A 260 -21.79 14.81 -13.32
C LEU A 260 -23.00 15.49 -13.97
N GLY A 261 -23.73 16.28 -13.20
CA GLY A 261 -24.77 17.16 -13.74
C GLY A 261 -24.19 18.23 -14.68
N PRO A 262 -25.05 18.87 -15.50
CA PRO A 262 -24.59 19.81 -16.53
C PRO A 262 -23.78 21.00 -16.02
N ASP A 263 -24.04 21.42 -14.77
CA ASP A 263 -23.40 22.58 -14.13
C ASP A 263 -22.44 22.16 -12.98
N GLU A 264 -22.21 20.84 -12.81
CA GLU A 264 -21.31 20.33 -11.78
C GLU A 264 -19.89 20.18 -12.34
N GLN A 265 -18.92 20.54 -11.50
CA GLN A 265 -17.50 20.34 -11.76
C GLN A 265 -16.92 19.34 -10.74
N PRO A 266 -15.93 18.54 -11.12
CA PRO A 266 -15.24 17.67 -10.17
C PRO A 266 -14.60 18.51 -9.07
N HIS A 267 -14.66 17.99 -7.84
CA HIS A 267 -14.08 18.66 -6.70
C HIS A 267 -12.54 18.73 -6.83
N PRO A 268 -11.88 19.85 -6.49
CA PRO A 268 -10.41 19.95 -6.58
C PRO A 268 -9.65 18.80 -5.90
N TYR A 269 -10.16 18.30 -4.77
CA TYR A 269 -9.55 17.18 -4.06
C TYR A 269 -9.74 15.84 -4.79
N SER A 270 -10.81 15.67 -5.55
CA SER A 270 -10.97 14.51 -6.44
C SER A 270 -9.91 14.49 -7.53
N MET A 271 -9.47 15.67 -8.01
CA MET A 271 -8.37 15.78 -8.97
C MET A 271 -7.02 15.35 -8.37
N ILE A 272 -6.80 15.60 -7.08
CA ILE A 272 -5.59 15.14 -6.36
C ILE A 272 -5.56 13.62 -6.32
N VAL A 273 -6.69 13.00 -5.96
CA VAL A 273 -6.80 11.53 -5.92
C VAL A 273 -6.68 10.93 -7.31
N HIS A 274 -7.30 11.51 -8.33
CA HIS A 274 -7.24 11.04 -9.71
C HIS A 274 -5.80 10.94 -10.26
N VAL A 275 -4.96 11.93 -9.94
CA VAL A 275 -3.52 11.90 -10.30
C VAL A 275 -2.80 10.78 -9.57
N ALA A 276 -2.99 10.65 -8.26
CA ALA A 276 -2.33 9.62 -7.44
C ALA A 276 -2.76 8.20 -7.81
N ASP A 277 -4.06 7.98 -8.02
CA ASP A 277 -4.65 6.72 -8.44
C ASP A 277 -4.11 6.27 -9.80
N THR A 278 -4.16 7.16 -10.80
CA THR A 278 -3.65 6.85 -12.14
C THR A 278 -2.19 6.49 -12.11
N TYR A 279 -1.36 7.24 -11.37
CA TYR A 279 0.06 6.96 -11.26
C TYR A 279 0.34 5.60 -10.61
N ASP A 280 -0.27 5.30 -9.46
CA ASP A 280 -0.07 4.01 -8.79
C ASP A 280 -0.59 2.86 -9.67
N ALA A 281 -1.73 3.05 -10.34
CA ALA A 281 -2.28 2.07 -11.27
C ALA A 281 -1.35 1.78 -12.47
N MET A 282 -0.63 2.77 -12.99
CA MET A 282 0.31 2.61 -14.10
C MET A 282 1.64 1.99 -13.67
N THR A 283 2.11 2.29 -12.47
CA THR A 283 3.41 1.84 -11.96
C THR A 283 3.32 0.52 -11.18
N THR A 284 2.14 -0.02 -10.95
CA THR A 284 1.94 -1.30 -10.26
C THR A 284 1.84 -2.45 -11.26
N VAL A 285 2.40 -3.63 -10.91
CA VAL A 285 2.31 -4.86 -11.71
C VAL A 285 0.85 -5.29 -11.84
N ARG A 286 0.34 -5.40 -13.06
CA ARG A 286 -1.00 -5.94 -13.35
C ARG A 286 -0.88 -7.26 -14.11
N VAL A 287 -1.95 -8.06 -14.06
CA VAL A 287 -2.01 -9.39 -14.71
C VAL A 287 -1.66 -9.33 -16.22
N TYR A 288 -1.84 -8.17 -16.87
CA TYR A 288 -1.76 -8.01 -18.33
C TYR A 288 -0.58 -7.16 -18.83
N SER A 289 0.07 -6.39 -17.95
CA SER A 289 1.19 -5.54 -18.34
C SER A 289 2.19 -5.46 -17.20
N GLY A 290 3.48 -5.56 -17.53
CA GLY A 290 4.51 -5.17 -16.59
C GLY A 290 4.28 -3.73 -16.10
N PRO A 291 4.80 -3.36 -14.91
CA PRO A 291 4.68 -2.02 -14.40
C PRO A 291 5.37 -1.05 -15.38
N ALA A 292 4.74 0.09 -15.62
CA ALA A 292 5.43 1.15 -16.34
C ALA A 292 6.56 1.71 -15.45
N ASP A 293 7.67 2.04 -16.05
CA ASP A 293 8.69 2.86 -15.40
C ASP A 293 8.06 4.19 -14.93
N PRO A 294 8.39 4.70 -13.71
CA PRO A 294 7.85 5.96 -13.20
C PRO A 294 7.90 7.12 -14.18
N ASN A 295 9.01 7.26 -14.92
CA ASN A 295 9.17 8.33 -15.92
C ASN A 295 8.25 8.14 -17.12
N GLN A 296 8.02 6.89 -17.54
CA GLN A 296 7.08 6.59 -18.62
C GLN A 296 5.63 6.88 -18.18
N ALA A 297 5.29 6.58 -16.93
CA ALA A 297 3.97 6.90 -16.37
C ALA A 297 3.76 8.42 -16.36
N ILE A 298 4.68 9.19 -15.79
CA ILE A 298 4.64 10.65 -15.76
C ILE A 298 4.56 11.22 -17.18
N SER A 299 5.38 10.71 -18.11
CA SER A 299 5.37 11.17 -19.52
C SER A 299 4.02 10.94 -20.21
N ARG A 300 3.33 9.83 -19.90
CA ARG A 300 1.98 9.57 -20.42
C ARG A 300 0.95 10.48 -19.77
N MET A 301 1.02 10.70 -18.45
CA MET A 301 0.12 11.59 -17.74
C MET A 301 0.26 13.04 -18.21
N LYS A 302 1.49 13.53 -18.45
CA LYS A 302 1.72 14.88 -18.98
C LYS A 302 1.06 15.13 -20.35
N LYS A 303 0.92 14.10 -21.19
CA LYS A 303 0.21 14.22 -22.49
C LYS A 303 -1.30 14.42 -22.32
N LEU A 304 -1.84 14.10 -21.15
CA LEU A 304 -3.25 14.23 -20.81
C LEU A 304 -3.53 15.44 -19.89
N ALA A 305 -2.51 16.27 -19.64
CA ALA A 305 -2.70 17.51 -18.90
C ALA A 305 -3.69 18.45 -19.62
N GLY A 306 -4.64 19.01 -18.88
CA GLY A 306 -5.71 19.85 -19.42
C GLY A 306 -6.93 19.07 -19.95
N THR A 307 -6.85 17.75 -20.03
CA THR A 307 -7.98 16.86 -20.35
C THR A 307 -8.29 15.95 -19.16
N ALA A 308 -7.53 14.88 -18.96
CA ALA A 308 -7.73 14.01 -17.80
C ALA A 308 -7.26 14.65 -16.51
N PHE A 309 -6.14 15.36 -16.50
CA PHE A 309 -5.52 15.92 -15.30
C PHE A 309 -5.54 17.43 -15.26
N ASN A 310 -5.83 17.97 -14.07
CA ASN A 310 -5.59 19.38 -13.80
C ASN A 310 -4.08 19.65 -13.93
N PRO A 311 -3.64 20.59 -14.82
CA PRO A 311 -2.22 20.85 -15.05
C PRO A 311 -1.44 21.21 -13.79
N LEU A 312 -1.99 22.08 -12.93
CA LEU A 312 -1.32 22.52 -11.70
C LEU A 312 -1.17 21.36 -10.68
N THR A 313 -2.19 20.52 -10.56
CA THR A 313 -2.13 19.34 -9.70
C THR A 313 -1.10 18.33 -10.21
N LEU A 314 -1.06 18.11 -11.51
CA LEU A 314 -0.09 17.20 -12.12
C LEU A 314 1.35 17.73 -12.01
N ASP A 315 1.58 19.02 -12.21
CA ASP A 315 2.91 19.63 -12.06
C ASP A 315 3.38 19.52 -10.60
N SER A 316 2.51 19.84 -9.62
CA SER A 316 2.82 19.66 -8.19
C SER A 316 3.13 18.21 -7.85
N PHE A 317 2.45 17.24 -8.49
CA PHE A 317 2.71 15.81 -8.28
C PHE A 317 4.09 15.40 -8.84
N VAL A 318 4.45 15.89 -10.01
CA VAL A 318 5.75 15.63 -10.62
C VAL A 318 6.88 16.25 -9.79
N ASP A 319 6.70 17.48 -9.32
CA ASP A 319 7.69 18.14 -8.45
C ASP A 319 7.86 17.39 -7.12
N MET A 320 6.76 16.90 -6.54
CA MET A 320 6.78 16.10 -5.30
C MET A 320 7.53 14.77 -5.47
N LEU A 321 7.32 14.08 -6.59
CA LEU A 321 7.94 12.77 -6.85
C LEU A 321 9.39 12.89 -7.31
N GLY A 322 9.72 13.91 -8.10
CA GLY A 322 10.94 13.98 -8.88
C GLY A 322 10.96 12.98 -10.04
N ILE A 323 12.04 13.00 -10.81
CA ILE A 323 12.26 12.06 -11.92
C ILE A 323 12.51 10.65 -11.39
N TYR A 324 13.22 10.56 -10.28
CA TYR A 324 13.49 9.31 -9.58
C TYR A 324 12.79 9.34 -8.20
N PRO A 325 11.62 8.71 -8.08
CA PRO A 325 10.89 8.71 -6.82
C PRO A 325 11.68 8.10 -5.65
N PRO A 326 11.44 8.55 -4.41
CA PRO A 326 12.00 7.90 -3.22
C PRO A 326 11.75 6.38 -3.25
N GLY A 327 12.79 5.60 -2.92
CA GLY A 327 12.75 4.13 -3.00
C GLY A 327 13.25 3.56 -4.33
N THR A 328 13.49 4.38 -5.36
CA THR A 328 14.09 3.92 -6.61
C THR A 328 15.55 3.50 -6.38
N ALA A 329 15.92 2.29 -6.77
CA ALA A 329 17.33 1.88 -6.81
C ALA A 329 17.97 2.42 -8.10
N VAL A 330 19.20 2.93 -8.01
CA VAL A 330 19.91 3.54 -9.16
C VAL A 330 21.36 3.10 -9.18
N ARG A 331 21.91 2.96 -10.41
CA ARG A 331 23.36 2.81 -10.62
C ARG A 331 23.94 4.13 -11.06
N LEU A 332 25.09 4.47 -10.50
CA LEU A 332 25.83 5.71 -10.75
C LEU A 332 26.97 5.53 -11.73
N THR A 333 27.46 6.64 -12.31
CA THR A 333 28.66 6.68 -13.15
C THR A 333 29.89 6.12 -12.46
N THR A 334 29.98 6.25 -11.14
CA THR A 334 31.06 5.69 -10.29
C THR A 334 31.01 4.16 -10.15
N GLY A 335 29.93 3.49 -10.61
CA GLY A 335 29.71 2.06 -10.42
C GLY A 335 28.94 1.71 -9.14
N GLU A 336 28.81 2.66 -8.22
CA GLU A 336 28.05 2.51 -6.96
C GLU A 336 26.55 2.27 -7.25
N ILE A 337 25.87 1.59 -6.34
CA ILE A 337 24.40 1.48 -6.35
C ILE A 337 23.87 2.20 -5.12
N GLY A 338 22.85 3.04 -5.32
CA GLY A 338 22.15 3.74 -4.27
C GLY A 338 20.64 3.60 -4.37
N VAL A 339 19.95 4.02 -3.31
CA VAL A 339 18.49 4.13 -3.24
C VAL A 339 18.15 5.61 -3.06
N VAL A 340 17.25 6.11 -3.87
CA VAL A 340 16.75 7.49 -3.77
C VAL A 340 16.01 7.64 -2.44
N THR A 341 16.40 8.66 -1.67
CA THR A 341 15.81 8.95 -0.36
C THR A 341 14.82 10.12 -0.42
N ARG A 342 15.12 11.12 -1.25
CA ARG A 342 14.26 12.29 -1.50
C ARG A 342 14.59 12.92 -2.86
N PRO A 343 13.63 13.63 -3.46
CA PRO A 343 13.83 14.32 -4.73
C PRO A 343 14.96 15.34 -4.67
N GLY A 344 15.52 15.68 -5.84
CA GLY A 344 16.39 16.82 -6.01
C GLY A 344 15.61 18.14 -5.89
N GLY A 345 16.26 19.20 -5.42
CA GLY A 345 15.62 20.52 -5.32
C GLY A 345 15.60 21.25 -6.66
N GLU A 346 16.76 21.80 -7.08
CA GLU A 346 16.87 22.60 -8.30
C GLU A 346 16.89 21.75 -9.58
N ASP A 347 17.43 20.53 -9.51
CA ASP A 347 17.45 19.57 -10.62
C ASP A 347 16.78 18.27 -10.21
N ALA A 348 15.60 18.01 -10.76
CA ALA A 348 14.81 16.81 -10.49
C ALA A 348 15.53 15.50 -10.93
N ALA A 349 16.54 15.57 -11.80
CA ALA A 349 17.36 14.42 -12.21
C ALA A 349 18.48 14.11 -11.22
N ARG A 350 18.69 14.95 -10.20
CA ARG A 350 19.77 14.84 -9.21
C ARG A 350 19.23 14.73 -7.78
N PRO A 351 18.60 13.59 -7.45
CA PRO A 351 18.03 13.37 -6.12
C PRO A 351 19.11 13.16 -5.05
N TRP A 352 18.67 13.12 -3.80
CA TRP A 352 19.45 12.57 -2.71
C TRP A 352 19.34 11.06 -2.72
N ILE A 353 20.46 10.38 -2.53
CA ILE A 353 20.52 8.92 -2.54
C ILE A 353 21.33 8.40 -1.36
N ARG A 354 21.01 7.18 -0.92
CA ARG A 354 21.84 6.45 0.04
C ARG A 354 22.56 5.34 -0.70
N ILE A 355 23.90 5.32 -0.59
CA ILE A 355 24.72 4.27 -1.18
C ILE A 355 24.48 2.96 -0.42
N VAL A 356 24.18 1.90 -1.14
CA VAL A 356 23.93 0.55 -0.60
C VAL A 356 24.92 -0.48 -1.12
N GLN A 357 25.69 -0.14 -2.17
CA GLN A 357 26.74 -0.96 -2.73
C GLN A 357 27.86 -0.04 -3.22
N ASP A 358 29.10 -0.37 -2.86
CA ASP A 358 30.28 0.37 -3.30
C ASP A 358 30.68 0.05 -4.76
N ARG A 359 31.78 0.64 -5.20
CA ARG A 359 32.33 0.50 -6.57
C ARG A 359 32.76 -0.94 -6.88
N GLU A 360 33.17 -1.68 -5.86
CA GLU A 360 33.62 -3.08 -5.96
C GLU A 360 32.43 -4.07 -5.91
N GLY A 361 31.22 -3.57 -5.72
CA GLY A 361 29.99 -4.39 -5.67
C GLY A 361 29.70 -4.96 -4.28
N LYS A 362 30.39 -4.51 -3.24
CA LYS A 362 30.16 -4.93 -1.86
C LYS A 362 29.01 -4.15 -1.23
N ALA A 363 28.15 -4.82 -0.50
CA ALA A 363 27.09 -4.17 0.27
C ALA A 363 27.67 -3.29 1.38
N VAL A 364 27.18 -2.06 1.47
CA VAL A 364 27.60 -1.06 2.47
C VAL A 364 26.38 -0.38 3.10
N GLU A 365 26.53 0.06 4.33
CA GLU A 365 25.62 1.04 4.96
C GLU A 365 26.20 2.44 4.70
N GLY A 366 26.02 2.91 3.46
CA GLY A 366 26.62 4.16 3.04
C GLY A 366 25.88 5.40 3.53
N GLU A 367 26.55 6.52 3.38
CA GLU A 367 26.01 7.84 3.71
C GLU A 367 24.97 8.28 2.68
N GLU A 368 24.12 9.22 3.04
CA GLU A 368 23.26 9.92 2.12
C GLU A 368 24.08 10.98 1.38
N VAL A 369 24.04 10.95 0.05
CA VAL A 369 24.78 11.86 -0.81
C VAL A 369 23.84 12.66 -1.71
N ASN A 370 24.20 13.90 -1.98
CA ASN A 370 23.47 14.77 -2.90
C ASN A 370 24.08 14.65 -4.30
N LEU A 371 23.31 14.27 -5.29
CA LEU A 371 23.81 14.20 -6.67
C LEU A 371 24.05 15.58 -7.34
N MET A 372 23.72 16.66 -6.64
CA MET A 372 24.14 18.03 -7.01
C MET A 372 25.60 18.33 -6.66
N GLU A 373 26.31 17.43 -5.97
CA GLU A 373 27.71 17.60 -5.61
C GLU A 373 28.57 17.69 -6.87
N TRP A 374 29.26 18.82 -7.01
CA TRP A 374 30.13 19.13 -8.13
C TRP A 374 31.57 18.75 -7.81
N ASP A 375 32.26 18.08 -8.73
CA ASP A 375 33.69 17.79 -8.63
C ASP A 375 34.49 18.82 -9.45
N PRO A 376 35.20 19.74 -8.78
CA PRO A 376 35.99 20.77 -9.50
C PRO A 376 37.18 20.21 -10.29
N GLN A 377 37.64 18.98 -10.00
CA GLN A 377 38.80 18.38 -10.70
C GLN A 377 38.37 17.75 -12.01
N GLU A 378 37.21 17.15 -12.05
CA GLU A 378 36.63 16.55 -13.27
C GLU A 378 35.79 17.55 -14.07
N GLU A 379 35.54 18.76 -13.54
CA GLU A 379 34.64 19.77 -14.11
C GLU A 379 33.25 19.20 -14.44
N ASP A 380 32.76 18.26 -13.58
CA ASP A 380 31.47 17.58 -13.75
C ASP A 380 30.89 17.25 -12.33
N TYR A 381 29.71 16.72 -12.31
CA TYR A 381 29.13 16.23 -11.08
C TYR A 381 29.83 14.96 -10.58
N ALA A 382 30.11 14.89 -9.29
CA ALA A 382 30.80 13.77 -8.67
C ALA A 382 30.11 12.40 -8.93
N ARG A 383 28.79 12.44 -9.11
CA ARG A 383 27.96 11.26 -9.39
C ARG A 383 26.81 11.62 -10.30
N THR A 384 26.49 10.75 -11.27
CA THR A 384 25.32 10.89 -12.15
C THR A 384 24.61 9.54 -12.27
N ILE A 385 23.27 9.53 -12.30
CA ILE A 385 22.47 8.32 -12.49
C ILE A 385 22.62 7.84 -13.94
N VAL A 386 23.06 6.58 -14.10
CA VAL A 386 23.17 5.91 -15.40
C VAL A 386 21.87 5.19 -15.74
N ILE A 387 21.27 4.49 -14.74
CA ILE A 387 20.07 3.69 -14.94
C ILE A 387 19.34 3.46 -13.63
N ALA A 388 18.02 3.44 -13.69
CA ALA A 388 17.19 2.91 -12.59
C ALA A 388 17.20 1.38 -12.60
N LEU A 389 17.22 0.77 -11.43
CA LEU A 389 17.27 -0.68 -11.22
C LEU A 389 16.02 -1.14 -10.49
N ASP A 390 15.61 -2.39 -10.72
CA ASP A 390 14.61 -3.04 -9.87
C ASP A 390 15.28 -3.48 -8.56
N PRO A 391 14.86 -2.91 -7.41
CA PRO A 391 15.44 -3.25 -6.10
C PRO A 391 15.21 -4.72 -5.73
N ALA A 392 14.12 -5.36 -6.15
CA ALA A 392 13.82 -6.75 -5.87
C ALA A 392 14.82 -7.70 -6.56
N ILE A 393 15.16 -7.42 -7.82
CA ILE A 393 16.16 -8.20 -8.58
C ILE A 393 17.53 -8.09 -7.89
N ARG A 394 17.86 -6.95 -7.31
CA ARG A 394 19.12 -6.70 -6.62
C ARG A 394 19.12 -7.10 -5.15
N ARG A 395 17.99 -7.61 -4.62
CA ARG A 395 17.80 -7.96 -3.21
C ARG A 395 18.09 -6.79 -2.27
N ILE A 396 17.75 -5.57 -2.69
CA ILE A 396 17.89 -4.37 -1.88
C ILE A 396 16.65 -4.23 -1.01
N ASP A 397 16.84 -4.24 0.30
CA ASP A 397 15.77 -3.94 1.26
C ASP A 397 15.59 -2.41 1.38
N VAL A 398 14.73 -1.88 0.51
CA VAL A 398 14.44 -0.44 0.43
C VAL A 398 13.90 0.07 1.76
N VAL A 399 13.07 -0.71 2.47
CA VAL A 399 12.51 -0.33 3.78
C VAL A 399 13.61 -0.09 4.78
N LYS A 400 14.53 -1.07 4.91
CA LYS A 400 15.69 -0.95 5.83
C LYS A 400 16.56 0.25 5.48
N VAL A 401 16.81 0.48 4.18
CA VAL A 401 17.64 1.60 3.72
C VAL A 401 17.04 2.95 4.11
N LEU A 402 15.73 3.09 4.02
CA LEU A 402 15.03 4.35 4.30
C LEU A 402 14.81 4.59 5.80
N GLN A 403 14.54 3.52 6.57
CA GLN A 403 14.39 3.60 8.03
C GLN A 403 15.69 3.95 8.76
N GLY A 404 16.85 3.65 8.20
CA GLY A 404 18.16 3.99 8.78
C GLY A 404 18.41 5.51 8.98
N ASN A 405 17.52 6.39 8.46
CA ASN A 405 17.60 7.84 8.66
C ASN A 405 16.86 8.32 9.92
N GLU A 406 15.81 7.63 10.36
CA GLU A 406 14.99 8.09 11.49
C GLU A 406 15.77 8.01 12.82
N ALA A 407 16.68 7.06 12.95
CA ALA A 407 17.49 6.89 14.16
C ALA A 407 18.64 7.92 14.34
N LYS A 408 19.08 8.57 13.24
CA LYS A 408 20.19 9.56 13.27
C LYS A 408 19.74 11.02 13.37
N LEU A 409 18.46 11.32 13.09
CA LEU A 409 17.90 12.68 13.19
C LEU A 409 17.28 12.96 14.57
N ALA A 410 17.20 11.95 15.44
CA ALA A 410 16.66 12.05 16.81
C ALA A 410 17.75 12.00 17.90
N GLY A 411 19.03 12.18 17.54
CA GLY A 411 20.18 12.19 18.45
C GLY A 411 20.83 13.57 18.59
#